data_816cf6f487263143ff8d897283dd9abd
#
_entry.id   816cf6f487263143ff8d897283dd9abd
#
_cell.length_a   1.000
_cell.length_b   1.000
_cell.length_c   1.000
_cell.angle_alpha   90.00
_cell.angle_beta   90.00
_cell.angle_gamma   90.00
#
_symmetry.space_group_name_H-M   'P 1'
#
loop_
_entity.id
_entity.type
_entity.pdbx_description
1 polymer ?
#
loop_
_entity_poly.entity_id
_entity_poly.type
_entity_poly.pdbx_seq_one_letter_code
_entity_poly.pdbx_strand_id
1 'polypeptide(L)'
;DVINSKNKFALKCSVEQLSGKFSEEIKLIRDMLIYNIAYIESALDDPEHISLDGFSQKLNVDLINVKKRIKKLLDTADDGKILKEGINTVILGKPNAGKSSLMNILVGEDRAIVTDVAGTTRDILEVQINLNGITLNLIDTAGIRDTEDVVEKIGVDKAKKYAKEADLIIYVVDASRKIDDNDEEIFDIIKDKNTIVLLNKNDLNTVVGASDINRYIENCPVISISAKEQTGIEKLHDSIRKMFLHGEINFNDEVFITNIRHKAALSEAYNSIELVMRSIDDGMPED
;
A
#
# COMPACT_ATOMS: atom_id res chain seq x y z
N ASP A 1 20.04 2.68 2.66
CA ASP A 1 18.86 1.90 2.22
C ASP A 1 19.17 0.40 2.03
N VAL A 2 20.25 0.02 1.33
CA VAL A 2 20.66 -1.39 1.15
C VAL A 2 20.89 -2.12 2.48
N ILE A 3 21.58 -1.47 3.42
CA ILE A 3 21.92 -2.04 4.73
C ILE A 3 20.66 -2.24 5.60
N ASN A 4 19.64 -1.40 5.42
CA ASN A 4 18.40 -1.42 6.21
C ASN A 4 17.24 -2.13 5.50
N SER A 5 17.51 -2.90 4.45
CA SER A 5 16.49 -3.59 3.69
C SER A 5 15.90 -4.76 4.49
N LYS A 6 14.63 -4.69 4.82
CA LYS A 6 13.91 -5.67 5.64
C LYS A 6 13.52 -6.95 4.88
N ASN A 7 13.54 -6.93 3.56
CA ASN A 7 13.19 -8.07 2.70
C ASN A 7 13.99 -8.04 1.38
N LYS A 8 13.98 -9.15 0.64
CA LYS A 8 14.66 -9.29 -0.67
C LYS A 8 14.19 -8.23 -1.68
N PHE A 9 12.97 -7.77 -1.54
CA PHE A 9 12.35 -6.77 -2.40
C PHE A 9 12.92 -5.38 -2.12
N ALA A 10 12.91 -4.95 -0.86
CA ALA A 10 13.50 -3.69 -0.43
C ALA A 10 14.98 -3.62 -0.84
N LEU A 11 15.69 -4.75 -0.73
CA LEU A 11 17.07 -4.88 -1.19
C LEU A 11 17.17 -4.65 -2.71
N LYS A 12 16.33 -5.33 -3.51
CA LYS A 12 16.32 -5.17 -4.97
C LYS A 12 16.01 -3.73 -5.39
N CYS A 13 14.97 -3.12 -4.83
CA CYS A 13 14.63 -1.70 -5.07
C CYS A 13 15.80 -0.77 -4.71
N SER A 14 16.47 -1.02 -3.57
CA SER A 14 17.63 -0.22 -3.15
C SER A 14 18.82 -0.36 -4.10
N VAL A 15 19.07 -1.58 -4.62
CA VAL A 15 20.13 -1.84 -5.62
C VAL A 15 19.78 -1.20 -6.97
N GLU A 16 18.53 -1.27 -7.40
CA GLU A 16 18.08 -0.62 -8.64
C GLU A 16 18.15 0.90 -8.57
N GLN A 17 17.88 1.50 -7.41
CA GLN A 17 18.11 2.93 -7.19
C GLN A 17 19.60 3.29 -7.32
N LEU A 18 20.50 2.46 -6.82
CA LEU A 18 21.95 2.65 -6.96
C LEU A 18 22.43 2.48 -8.41
N SER A 19 21.73 1.68 -9.23
CA SER A 19 22.07 1.50 -10.65
C SER A 19 21.82 2.74 -11.52
N GLY A 20 21.13 3.76 -10.99
CA GLY A 20 20.89 5.02 -11.69
C GLY A 20 19.67 5.03 -12.62
N LYS A 21 18.91 3.94 -12.75
CA LYS A 21 17.71 3.87 -13.61
C LYS A 21 16.71 5.01 -13.38
N PHE A 22 16.48 5.36 -12.11
CA PHE A 22 15.61 6.49 -11.77
C PHE A 22 16.16 7.82 -12.32
N SER A 23 17.47 8.05 -12.16
CA SER A 23 18.12 9.26 -12.65
C SER A 23 18.10 9.36 -14.17
N GLU A 24 18.22 8.24 -14.87
CA GLU A 24 18.11 8.18 -16.34
C GLU A 24 16.69 8.54 -16.80
N GLU A 25 15.65 8.01 -16.13
CA GLU A 25 14.26 8.33 -16.47
C GLU A 25 13.93 9.82 -16.21
N ILE A 26 14.39 10.38 -15.10
CA ILE A 26 14.26 11.83 -14.81
C ILE A 26 15.01 12.67 -15.86
N LYS A 27 16.19 12.24 -16.29
CA LYS A 27 16.94 12.93 -17.33
C LYS A 27 16.19 12.94 -18.65
N LEU A 28 15.60 11.82 -19.06
CA LEU A 28 14.78 11.75 -20.27
C LEU A 28 13.59 12.70 -20.22
N ILE A 29 12.85 12.71 -19.10
CA ILE A 29 11.73 13.63 -18.91
C ILE A 29 12.19 15.09 -19.00
N ARG A 30 13.28 15.43 -18.32
CA ARG A 30 13.87 16.77 -18.33
C ARG A 30 14.30 17.20 -19.73
N ASP A 31 14.99 16.32 -20.45
CA ASP A 31 15.51 16.63 -21.78
C ASP A 31 14.38 16.86 -22.80
N MET A 32 13.25 16.14 -22.67
CA MET A 32 12.03 16.42 -23.45
C MET A 32 11.46 17.82 -23.18
N LEU A 33 11.39 18.23 -21.91
CA LEU A 33 10.89 19.56 -21.53
C LEU A 33 11.85 20.66 -21.99
N ILE A 34 13.15 20.50 -21.77
CA ILE A 34 14.17 21.49 -22.20
C ILE A 34 14.16 21.66 -23.70
N TYR A 35 13.99 20.58 -24.48
CA TYR A 35 13.89 20.68 -25.93
C TYR A 35 12.72 21.58 -26.37
N ASN A 36 11.55 21.44 -25.76
CA ASN A 36 10.39 22.27 -26.09
C ASN A 36 10.58 23.73 -25.65
N ILE A 37 11.15 23.97 -24.46
CA ILE A 37 11.48 25.32 -23.98
C ILE A 37 12.47 26.00 -24.93
N ALA A 38 13.56 25.33 -25.27
CA ALA A 38 14.58 25.86 -26.18
C ALA A 38 14.01 26.18 -27.58
N TYR A 39 13.04 25.37 -28.05
CA TYR A 39 12.37 25.66 -29.33
C TYR A 39 11.52 26.94 -29.24
N ILE A 40 10.75 27.13 -28.15
CA ILE A 40 9.96 28.36 -27.93
C ILE A 40 10.88 29.56 -27.84
N GLU A 41 11.94 29.49 -27.02
CA GLU A 41 12.92 30.57 -26.87
C GLU A 41 13.55 30.94 -28.23
N SER A 42 13.95 29.94 -29.03
CA SER A 42 14.52 30.17 -30.35
C SER A 42 13.53 30.83 -31.32
N ALA A 43 12.25 30.47 -31.25
CA ALA A 43 11.21 31.06 -32.09
C ALA A 43 10.89 32.48 -31.68
N LEU A 44 10.98 32.82 -30.38
CA LEU A 44 10.82 34.18 -29.88
C LEU A 44 12.00 35.10 -30.29
N ASP A 45 13.21 34.54 -30.28
CA ASP A 45 14.44 35.27 -30.64
C ASP A 45 14.56 35.49 -32.16
N ASP A 46 14.09 34.56 -32.98
CA ASP A 46 14.19 34.61 -34.44
C ASP A 46 12.87 34.21 -35.13
N PRO A 47 11.81 35.06 -34.98
CA PRO A 47 10.47 34.76 -35.49
C PRO A 47 10.35 34.76 -37.01
N GLU A 48 11.35 35.32 -37.71
CA GLU A 48 11.39 35.31 -39.18
C GLU A 48 11.77 33.95 -39.76
N HIS A 49 12.55 33.15 -39.02
CA HIS A 49 13.07 31.87 -39.48
C HIS A 49 12.48 30.67 -38.75
N ILE A 50 11.92 30.84 -37.54
CA ILE A 50 11.37 29.77 -36.73
C ILE A 50 9.91 30.07 -36.38
N SER A 51 8.99 29.27 -36.95
CA SER A 51 7.54 29.45 -36.72
C SER A 51 7.05 28.58 -35.59
N LEU A 52 6.14 29.12 -34.76
CA LEU A 52 5.37 28.39 -33.78
C LEU A 52 4.07 27.78 -34.36
N ASP A 53 3.81 27.92 -35.65
CA ASP A 53 2.61 27.38 -36.28
C ASP A 53 2.53 25.86 -36.10
N GLY A 54 1.45 25.39 -35.44
CA GLY A 54 1.28 23.95 -35.14
C GLY A 54 2.14 23.41 -34.02
N PHE A 55 2.94 24.27 -33.35
CA PHE A 55 3.78 23.84 -32.24
C PHE A 55 2.97 23.40 -31.02
N SER A 56 1.86 24.11 -30.71
CA SER A 56 0.98 23.75 -29.57
C SER A 56 0.48 22.30 -29.63
N GLN A 57 0.15 21.80 -30.83
CA GLN A 57 -0.28 20.41 -30.99
C GLN A 57 0.87 19.42 -30.72
N LYS A 58 2.08 19.74 -31.17
CA LYS A 58 3.28 18.94 -30.91
C LYS A 58 3.62 18.97 -29.42
N LEU A 59 3.63 20.15 -28.83
CA LEU A 59 3.88 20.33 -27.39
C LEU A 59 2.89 19.52 -26.55
N ASN A 60 1.61 19.55 -26.89
CA ASN A 60 0.58 18.78 -26.18
C ASN A 60 0.86 17.26 -26.22
N VAL A 61 1.28 16.72 -27.37
CA VAL A 61 1.68 15.30 -27.49
C VAL A 61 2.87 14.98 -26.57
N ASP A 62 3.89 15.83 -26.55
CA ASP A 62 5.06 15.66 -25.71
C ASP A 62 4.70 15.75 -24.21
N LEU A 63 3.86 16.71 -23.83
CA LEU A 63 3.36 16.85 -22.45
C LEU A 63 2.52 15.65 -22.00
N ILE A 64 1.68 15.08 -22.87
CA ILE A 64 0.96 13.83 -22.59
C ILE A 64 1.95 12.68 -22.30
N ASN A 65 3.01 12.56 -23.09
CA ASN A 65 4.03 11.55 -22.89
C ASN A 65 4.79 11.76 -21.57
N VAL A 66 5.21 12.99 -21.27
CA VAL A 66 5.88 13.34 -20.02
C VAL A 66 4.96 13.06 -18.83
N LYS A 67 3.70 13.50 -18.90
CA LYS A 67 2.68 13.26 -17.86
C LYS A 67 2.49 11.78 -17.59
N LYS A 68 2.42 10.94 -18.63
CA LYS A 68 2.28 9.48 -18.51
C LYS A 68 3.50 8.87 -17.82
N ARG A 69 4.72 9.33 -18.14
CA ARG A 69 5.96 8.84 -17.51
C ARG A 69 6.00 9.21 -16.02
N ILE A 70 5.71 10.47 -15.68
CA ILE A 70 5.66 10.92 -14.28
C ILE A 70 4.56 10.18 -13.51
N LYS A 71 3.39 9.98 -14.11
CA LYS A 71 2.30 9.21 -13.50
C LYS A 71 2.75 7.78 -13.15
N LYS A 72 3.40 7.10 -14.10
CA LYS A 72 3.95 5.77 -13.86
C LYS A 72 4.92 5.75 -12.67
N LEU A 73 5.82 6.74 -12.58
CA LEU A 73 6.74 6.86 -11.45
C LEU A 73 6.01 7.13 -10.12
N LEU A 74 4.95 7.95 -10.13
CA LEU A 74 4.15 8.22 -8.93
C LEU A 74 3.38 6.99 -8.46
N ASP A 75 2.82 6.22 -9.38
CA ASP A 75 2.10 4.98 -9.07
C ASP A 75 3.04 3.96 -8.39
N THR A 76 4.31 3.88 -8.83
CA THR A 76 5.31 3.01 -8.17
C THR A 76 5.82 3.56 -6.84
N ALA A 77 5.59 4.83 -6.53
CA ALA A 77 6.08 5.44 -5.28
C ALA A 77 5.31 4.94 -4.04
N ASP A 78 4.01 4.73 -4.17
CA ASP A 78 3.19 4.19 -3.08
C ASP A 78 3.53 2.72 -2.83
N ASP A 79 3.65 1.93 -3.90
CA ASP A 79 4.09 0.54 -3.82
C ASP A 79 5.50 0.43 -3.23
N GLY A 80 6.43 1.30 -3.64
CA GLY A 80 7.80 1.36 -3.14
C GLY A 80 7.89 1.64 -1.64
N LYS A 81 7.02 2.51 -1.11
CA LYS A 81 6.91 2.77 0.33
C LYS A 81 6.47 1.52 1.08
N ILE A 82 5.41 0.85 0.61
CA ILE A 82 4.88 -0.37 1.21
C ILE A 82 5.92 -1.50 1.20
N LEU A 83 6.64 -1.65 0.09
CA LEU A 83 7.68 -2.66 -0.04
C LEU A 83 8.88 -2.40 0.89
N LYS A 84 9.20 -1.13 1.16
CA LYS A 84 10.32 -0.71 2.02
C LYS A 84 9.96 -0.73 3.51
N GLU A 85 8.85 -0.12 3.89
CA GLU A 85 8.45 0.09 5.28
C GLU A 85 7.61 -1.06 5.82
N GLY A 86 6.90 -1.77 4.94
CA GLY A 86 5.90 -2.77 5.28
C GLY A 86 4.54 -2.13 5.57
N ILE A 87 3.57 -2.97 5.89
CA ILE A 87 2.18 -2.59 6.20
C ILE A 87 1.98 -2.78 7.70
N ASN A 88 1.70 -1.71 8.42
CA ASN A 88 1.34 -1.79 9.83
C ASN A 88 -0.03 -2.47 9.97
N THR A 89 -0.03 -3.69 10.50
CA THR A 89 -1.19 -4.56 10.50
C THR A 89 -1.62 -4.91 11.91
N VAL A 90 -2.89 -4.80 12.18
CA VAL A 90 -3.49 -5.27 13.44
C VAL A 90 -4.45 -6.42 13.18
N ILE A 91 -4.40 -7.45 14.04
CA ILE A 91 -5.33 -8.58 14.03
C ILE A 91 -6.32 -8.39 15.17
N LEU A 92 -7.57 -8.11 14.83
CA LEU A 92 -8.67 -7.92 15.76
C LEU A 92 -9.64 -9.10 15.69
N GLY A 93 -10.46 -9.26 16.71
CA GLY A 93 -11.51 -10.28 16.79
C GLY A 93 -11.73 -10.71 18.22
N LYS A 94 -12.85 -11.35 18.46
CA LYS A 94 -13.26 -11.84 19.80
C LYS A 94 -12.30 -12.89 20.38
N PRO A 95 -12.36 -13.14 21.70
CA PRO A 95 -11.73 -14.30 22.30
C PRO A 95 -12.13 -15.59 21.58
N ASN A 96 -11.18 -16.47 21.39
CA ASN A 96 -11.39 -17.77 20.73
C ASN A 96 -11.87 -17.73 19.25
N ALA A 97 -11.85 -16.57 18.60
CA ALA A 97 -12.12 -16.47 17.14
C ALA A 97 -11.02 -17.12 16.30
N GLY A 98 -9.85 -17.40 16.89
CA GLY A 98 -8.72 -18.06 16.21
C GLY A 98 -7.59 -17.12 15.79
N LYS A 99 -7.49 -15.94 16.40
CA LYS A 99 -6.42 -14.96 16.13
C LYS A 99 -5.01 -15.54 16.33
N SER A 100 -4.78 -16.22 17.47
CA SER A 100 -3.48 -16.86 17.78
C SER A 100 -3.14 -17.98 16.81
N SER A 101 -4.14 -18.76 16.37
CA SER A 101 -3.94 -19.81 15.37
C SER A 101 -3.58 -19.20 14.01
N LEU A 102 -4.29 -18.15 13.58
CA LEU A 102 -3.96 -17.41 12.35
C LEU A 102 -2.52 -16.86 12.43
N MET A 103 -2.17 -16.21 13.53
CA MET A 103 -0.83 -15.66 13.72
C MET A 103 0.25 -16.73 13.62
N ASN A 104 0.05 -17.90 14.26
CA ASN A 104 0.99 -19.02 14.21
C ASN A 104 1.21 -19.54 12.77
N ILE A 105 0.16 -19.54 11.95
CA ILE A 105 0.27 -19.91 10.53
C ILE A 105 1.10 -18.86 9.79
N LEU A 106 0.73 -17.60 9.91
CA LEU A 106 1.42 -16.50 9.22
C LEU A 106 2.91 -16.42 9.61
N VAL A 107 3.24 -16.74 10.87
CA VAL A 107 4.64 -16.80 11.35
C VAL A 107 5.36 -18.05 10.83
N GLY A 108 4.65 -19.15 10.59
CA GLY A 108 5.22 -20.42 10.15
C GLY A 108 5.48 -20.54 8.66
N GLU A 109 4.72 -19.84 7.81
CA GLU A 109 4.83 -19.94 6.35
C GLU A 109 6.07 -19.25 5.77
N ASP A 110 6.50 -18.14 6.36
CA ASP A 110 7.73 -17.46 5.94
C ASP A 110 8.47 -16.92 7.17
N ARG A 111 9.73 -17.26 7.29
CA ARG A 111 10.61 -16.94 8.41
C ARG A 111 10.33 -15.57 9.02
N ALA A 112 9.50 -15.54 10.07
CA ALA A 112 9.29 -14.34 10.87
C ALA A 112 10.65 -13.88 11.42
N ILE A 113 11.06 -12.70 11.06
CA ILE A 113 12.21 -12.07 11.70
C ILE A 113 11.66 -11.41 12.96
N VAL A 114 11.74 -12.10 14.08
CA VAL A 114 11.52 -11.51 15.40
C VAL A 114 12.75 -10.65 15.67
N THR A 115 12.67 -9.35 15.45
CA THR A 115 13.73 -8.43 15.85
C THR A 115 13.48 -8.00 17.28
N ASP A 116 14.25 -8.56 18.21
CA ASP A 116 14.48 -7.94 19.50
C ASP A 116 15.26 -6.64 19.25
N VAL A 117 14.60 -5.52 19.12
CA VAL A 117 15.27 -4.21 19.13
C VAL A 117 15.62 -3.92 20.59
N ALA A 118 16.82 -4.35 20.99
CA ALA A 118 17.41 -3.97 22.26
C ALA A 118 17.63 -2.46 22.29
N GLY A 119 16.82 -1.73 23.06
CA GLY A 119 17.12 -0.31 23.30
C GLY A 119 15.97 0.63 23.61
N THR A 120 14.71 0.23 23.53
CA THR A 120 13.58 1.06 23.99
C THR A 120 12.83 0.36 25.10
N THR A 121 12.91 0.94 26.29
CA THR A 121 12.18 0.52 27.49
C THR A 121 10.69 0.63 27.26
N ARG A 122 10.04 -0.51 27.02
CA ARG A 122 8.66 -0.97 27.19
C ARG A 122 8.10 -1.73 25.96
N ASP A 123 8.21 -3.03 26.01
CA ASP A 123 7.20 -4.07 25.67
C ASP A 123 6.33 -3.89 24.41
N ILE A 124 6.90 -3.55 23.25
CA ILE A 124 6.22 -3.76 21.96
C ILE A 124 7.09 -4.74 21.18
N LEU A 125 6.76 -6.03 21.27
CA LEU A 125 7.31 -7.03 20.36
C LEU A 125 6.66 -6.83 18.99
N GLU A 126 7.35 -6.15 18.11
CA GLU A 126 6.96 -6.05 16.71
C GLU A 126 7.33 -7.36 16.01
N VAL A 127 6.33 -8.12 15.62
CA VAL A 127 6.53 -9.32 14.79
C VAL A 127 6.38 -8.90 13.33
N GLN A 128 7.43 -9.10 12.55
CA GLN A 128 7.40 -8.86 11.12
C GLN A 128 7.19 -10.18 10.37
N ILE A 129 6.20 -10.24 9.52
CA ILE A 129 5.86 -11.39 8.68
C ILE A 129 6.04 -11.00 7.23
N ASN A 130 6.74 -11.83 6.46
CA ASN A 130 6.91 -11.60 5.02
C ASN A 130 5.92 -12.48 4.25
N LEU A 131 4.92 -11.87 3.64
CA LEU A 131 3.96 -12.55 2.78
C LEU A 131 4.34 -12.31 1.31
N ASN A 132 5.05 -13.24 0.70
CA ASN A 132 5.43 -13.19 -0.73
C ASN A 132 6.05 -11.83 -1.15
N GLY A 133 6.91 -11.27 -0.29
CA GLY A 133 7.62 -10.01 -0.55
C GLY A 133 6.99 -8.77 0.06
N ILE A 134 5.77 -8.84 0.59
CA ILE A 134 5.14 -7.78 1.38
C ILE A 134 5.40 -8.05 2.85
N THR A 135 6.00 -7.09 3.55
CA THR A 135 6.22 -7.19 4.99
C THR A 135 5.01 -6.68 5.76
N LEU A 136 4.40 -7.50 6.60
CA LEU A 136 3.41 -7.07 7.59
C LEU A 136 4.11 -6.80 8.92
N ASN A 137 3.99 -5.60 9.44
CA ASN A 137 4.44 -5.23 10.78
C ASN A 137 3.25 -5.42 11.73
N LEU A 138 3.22 -6.51 12.49
CA LEU A 138 2.11 -6.77 13.40
C LEU A 138 2.21 -5.90 14.65
N ILE A 139 1.17 -5.12 14.92
CA ILE A 139 1.04 -4.25 16.08
C ILE A 139 0.40 -5.06 17.22
N ASP A 140 0.91 -4.91 18.45
CA ASP A 140 0.37 -5.51 19.69
C ASP A 140 0.25 -7.03 19.68
N THR A 141 1.35 -7.70 19.42
CA THR A 141 1.42 -9.17 19.50
C THR A 141 1.32 -9.71 20.95
N ALA A 142 1.56 -8.87 21.96
CA ALA A 142 1.46 -9.24 23.38
C ALA A 142 0.02 -9.65 23.75
N GLY A 143 -1.00 -8.90 23.30
CA GLY A 143 -2.40 -9.25 23.55
C GLY A 143 -2.89 -10.51 22.83
N ILE A 144 -2.10 -11.08 21.93
CA ILE A 144 -2.43 -12.31 21.20
C ILE A 144 -1.84 -13.55 21.89
N ARG A 145 -0.76 -13.37 22.67
CA ARG A 145 -0.04 -14.45 23.38
C ARG A 145 -0.56 -14.73 24.80
N ASP A 146 -1.10 -13.71 25.47
CA ASP A 146 -1.63 -13.87 26.82
C ASP A 146 -3.00 -14.54 26.79
N THR A 147 -2.98 -15.79 27.22
CA THR A 147 -4.12 -16.65 27.43
C THR A 147 -4.88 -16.26 28.69
N GLU A 148 -6.22 -16.28 28.59
CA GLU A 148 -7.18 -16.43 29.70
C GLU A 148 -7.24 -15.28 30.73
N ASP A 149 -8.36 -14.69 30.90
CA ASP A 149 -8.91 -14.03 32.08
C ASP A 149 -9.06 -12.50 32.18
N VAL A 150 -8.63 -11.63 31.27
CA VAL A 150 -8.85 -10.17 31.46
C VAL A 150 -9.56 -9.48 30.27
N VAL A 151 -10.39 -10.18 29.47
CA VAL A 151 -10.60 -9.82 28.07
C VAL A 151 -11.97 -9.25 27.69
N GLU A 152 -12.97 -9.17 28.57
CA GLU A 152 -14.32 -8.81 28.13
C GLU A 152 -14.60 -7.31 27.88
N LYS A 153 -13.80 -6.38 28.43
CA LYS A 153 -13.97 -4.91 28.21
C LYS A 153 -12.85 -4.25 27.39
N ILE A 154 -11.77 -4.96 27.10
CA ILE A 154 -10.58 -4.40 26.45
C ILE A 154 -10.72 -4.34 24.92
N GLY A 155 -11.71 -5.05 24.32
CA GLY A 155 -11.82 -5.21 22.87
C GLY A 155 -12.06 -3.90 22.09
N VAL A 156 -13.07 -3.14 22.49
CA VAL A 156 -13.53 -1.95 21.73
C VAL A 156 -12.56 -0.78 21.84
N ASP A 157 -12.06 -0.48 23.05
CA ASP A 157 -11.12 0.64 23.25
C ASP A 157 -9.75 0.35 22.62
N LYS A 158 -9.26 -0.89 22.69
CA LYS A 158 -8.06 -1.31 21.97
C LYS A 158 -8.28 -1.26 20.45
N ALA A 159 -9.42 -1.74 19.97
CA ALA A 159 -9.77 -1.66 18.56
C ALA A 159 -9.76 -0.21 18.05
N LYS A 160 -10.32 0.74 18.80
CA LYS A 160 -10.29 2.17 18.47
C LYS A 160 -8.88 2.74 18.40
N LYS A 161 -8.01 2.37 19.35
CA LYS A 161 -6.62 2.82 19.38
C LYS A 161 -5.86 2.29 18.18
N TYR A 162 -5.87 0.99 17.96
CA TYR A 162 -5.10 0.34 16.90
C TYR A 162 -5.64 0.63 15.50
N ALA A 163 -6.96 0.79 15.34
CA ALA A 163 -7.54 1.21 14.07
C ALA A 163 -7.07 2.59 13.59
N LYS A 164 -6.56 3.44 14.50
CA LYS A 164 -5.97 4.74 14.13
C LYS A 164 -4.54 4.62 13.61
N GLU A 165 -3.79 3.66 14.11
CA GLU A 165 -2.35 3.50 13.86
C GLU A 165 -2.05 2.47 12.77
N ALA A 166 -3.00 1.57 12.48
CA ALA A 166 -2.84 0.51 11.49
C ALA A 166 -3.14 0.98 10.05
N ASP A 167 -2.33 0.51 9.12
CA ASP A 167 -2.57 0.64 7.67
C ASP A 167 -3.55 -0.44 7.18
N LEU A 168 -3.55 -1.62 7.82
CA LEU A 168 -4.42 -2.77 7.55
C LEU A 168 -5.01 -3.34 8.82
N ILE A 169 -6.31 -3.60 8.79
CA ILE A 169 -7.02 -4.32 9.84
C ILE A 169 -7.43 -5.70 9.33
N ILE A 170 -7.04 -6.74 10.04
CA ILE A 170 -7.54 -8.11 9.80
C ILE A 170 -8.50 -8.44 10.94
N TYR A 171 -9.80 -8.47 10.64
CA TYR A 171 -10.83 -8.79 11.61
C TYR A 171 -11.23 -10.26 11.51
N VAL A 172 -11.00 -11.03 12.57
CA VAL A 172 -11.25 -12.48 12.62
C VAL A 172 -12.59 -12.74 13.32
N VAL A 173 -13.53 -13.30 12.57
CA VAL A 173 -14.87 -13.70 13.04
C VAL A 173 -14.95 -15.22 13.10
N ASP A 174 -15.55 -15.76 14.17
CA ASP A 174 -15.89 -17.18 14.28
C ASP A 174 -17.16 -17.47 13.45
N ALA A 175 -17.01 -18.07 12.27
CA ALA A 175 -18.12 -18.33 11.37
C ALA A 175 -19.16 -19.32 11.93
N SER A 176 -18.84 -20.05 12.98
CA SER A 176 -19.76 -20.99 13.66
C SER A 176 -20.72 -20.34 14.64
N ARG A 177 -20.60 -19.00 14.86
CA ARG A 177 -21.41 -18.25 15.81
C ARG A 177 -22.10 -17.08 15.13
N LYS A 178 -23.24 -16.65 15.68
CA LYS A 178 -23.93 -15.43 15.21
C LYS A 178 -23.11 -14.17 15.57
N ILE A 179 -23.22 -13.17 14.72
CA ILE A 179 -22.78 -11.80 15.00
C ILE A 179 -23.59 -11.28 16.21
N ASP A 180 -22.96 -10.58 17.10
CA ASP A 180 -23.58 -9.93 18.25
C ASP A 180 -23.20 -8.44 18.33
N ASP A 181 -23.76 -7.72 19.30
CA ASP A 181 -23.61 -6.26 19.48
C ASP A 181 -22.13 -5.83 19.58
N ASN A 182 -21.24 -6.66 20.14
CA ASN A 182 -19.81 -6.35 20.21
C ASN A 182 -19.15 -6.40 18.83
N ASP A 183 -19.56 -7.32 17.94
CA ASP A 183 -19.09 -7.35 16.55
C ASP A 183 -19.56 -6.10 15.81
N GLU A 184 -20.83 -5.69 16.02
CA GLU A 184 -21.40 -4.50 15.39
C GLU A 184 -20.64 -3.23 15.79
N GLU A 185 -20.31 -3.06 17.07
CA GLU A 185 -19.49 -1.93 17.54
C GLU A 185 -18.10 -1.92 16.89
N ILE A 186 -17.49 -3.08 16.70
CA ILE A 186 -16.16 -3.17 16.03
C ILE A 186 -16.32 -2.86 14.55
N PHE A 187 -17.35 -3.35 13.87
CA PHE A 187 -17.61 -3.03 12.47
C PHE A 187 -17.75 -1.52 12.25
N ASP A 188 -18.44 -0.82 13.14
CA ASP A 188 -18.55 0.65 13.08
C ASP A 188 -17.22 1.38 13.20
N ILE A 189 -16.26 0.82 13.93
CA ILE A 189 -14.91 1.40 14.09
C ILE A 189 -14.05 1.18 12.85
N ILE A 190 -14.19 0.03 12.19
CA ILE A 190 -13.28 -0.40 11.12
C ILE A 190 -13.82 -0.17 9.71
N LYS A 191 -15.09 0.24 9.56
CA LYS A 191 -15.76 0.39 8.24
C LYS A 191 -15.07 1.35 7.27
N ASP A 192 -14.43 2.41 7.79
CA ASP A 192 -13.74 3.43 7.00
C ASP A 192 -12.23 3.17 6.88
N LYS A 193 -11.79 1.95 7.21
CA LYS A 193 -10.37 1.56 7.19
C LYS A 193 -10.13 0.46 6.17
N ASN A 194 -8.87 0.32 5.74
CA ASN A 194 -8.47 -0.83 4.95
C ASN A 194 -8.64 -2.09 5.80
N THR A 195 -9.72 -2.80 5.60
CA THR A 195 -10.11 -3.95 6.42
C THR A 195 -10.30 -5.19 5.57
N ILE A 196 -9.84 -6.32 6.07
CA ILE A 196 -10.15 -7.66 5.56
C ILE A 196 -10.85 -8.43 6.68
N VAL A 197 -12.03 -8.97 6.40
CA VAL A 197 -12.75 -9.82 7.36
C VAL A 197 -12.47 -11.29 7.04
N LEU A 198 -11.99 -12.02 8.05
CA LEU A 198 -11.75 -13.46 7.95
C LEU A 198 -12.84 -14.21 8.69
N LEU A 199 -13.65 -14.98 7.95
CA LEU A 199 -14.60 -15.94 8.51
C LEU A 199 -13.83 -17.23 8.82
N ASN A 200 -13.37 -17.35 10.06
CA ASN A 200 -12.58 -18.48 10.52
C ASN A 200 -13.47 -19.63 11.01
N LYS A 201 -12.87 -20.82 11.15
CA LYS A 201 -13.51 -22.08 11.53
C LYS A 201 -14.52 -22.59 10.49
N ASN A 202 -14.21 -22.37 9.22
CA ASN A 202 -15.02 -22.88 8.10
C ASN A 202 -15.05 -24.43 8.03
N ASP A 203 -14.23 -25.09 8.83
CA ASP A 203 -14.27 -26.56 9.07
C ASP A 203 -15.45 -26.98 9.96
N LEU A 204 -16.14 -26.04 10.60
CA LEU A 204 -17.34 -26.28 11.40
C LEU A 204 -18.61 -25.85 10.63
N ASN A 205 -19.78 -26.11 11.25
CA ASN A 205 -21.05 -25.63 10.70
C ASN A 205 -21.05 -24.10 10.65
N THR A 206 -21.05 -23.55 9.45
CA THR A 206 -21.05 -22.11 9.20
C THR A 206 -22.43 -21.53 9.45
N VAL A 207 -22.52 -20.53 10.33
CA VAL A 207 -23.73 -19.77 10.70
C VAL A 207 -23.73 -18.39 10.07
N VAL A 208 -22.53 -17.79 9.90
CA VAL A 208 -22.32 -16.45 9.34
C VAL A 208 -21.57 -16.54 8.02
N GLY A 209 -22.14 -15.90 6.99
CA GLY A 209 -21.55 -15.82 5.66
C GLY A 209 -21.09 -14.42 5.26
N ALA A 210 -20.49 -14.28 4.08
CA ALA A 210 -20.06 -12.99 3.57
C ALA A 210 -21.21 -11.97 3.41
N SER A 211 -22.42 -12.45 3.06
CA SER A 211 -23.62 -11.60 2.95
C SER A 211 -24.02 -10.94 4.27
N ASP A 212 -23.75 -11.60 5.39
CA ASP A 212 -24.06 -11.05 6.71
C ASP A 212 -23.10 -9.95 7.10
N ILE A 213 -21.80 -10.12 6.78
CA ILE A 213 -20.77 -9.11 7.01
C ILE A 213 -20.99 -7.87 6.14
N ASN A 214 -21.35 -8.07 4.86
CA ASN A 214 -21.56 -6.97 3.91
C ASN A 214 -22.74 -6.04 4.27
N ARG A 215 -23.58 -6.42 5.24
CA ARG A 215 -24.61 -5.53 5.81
C ARG A 215 -24.01 -4.46 6.72
N TYR A 216 -22.85 -4.71 7.29
CA TYR A 216 -22.18 -3.83 8.25
C TYR A 216 -21.02 -3.06 7.60
N ILE A 217 -20.28 -3.71 6.69
CA ILE A 217 -19.13 -3.10 5.99
C ILE A 217 -19.29 -3.34 4.49
N GLU A 218 -19.49 -2.27 3.75
CA GLU A 218 -19.53 -2.29 2.30
C GLU A 218 -18.10 -2.35 1.70
N ASN A 219 -17.94 -3.01 0.55
CA ASN A 219 -16.68 -3.09 -0.19
C ASN A 219 -15.48 -3.67 0.57
N CYS A 220 -15.73 -4.46 1.62
CA CYS A 220 -14.68 -5.11 2.39
C CYS A 220 -14.46 -6.54 1.87
N PRO A 221 -13.23 -6.98 1.60
CA PRO A 221 -12.93 -8.38 1.30
C PRO A 221 -13.32 -9.28 2.47
N VAL A 222 -14.20 -10.25 2.22
CA VAL A 222 -14.61 -11.26 3.20
C VAL A 222 -14.09 -12.62 2.72
N ILE A 223 -13.24 -13.25 3.52
CA ILE A 223 -12.53 -14.47 3.16
C ILE A 223 -12.85 -15.57 4.16
N SER A 224 -13.35 -16.70 3.69
CA SER A 224 -13.54 -17.89 4.51
C SER A 224 -12.22 -18.65 4.65
N ILE A 225 -11.83 -18.92 5.90
CA ILE A 225 -10.61 -19.64 6.25
C ILE A 225 -10.88 -20.73 7.29
N SER A 226 -10.00 -21.71 7.36
CA SER A 226 -9.84 -22.54 8.55
C SER A 226 -8.39 -22.47 9.01
N ALA A 227 -8.18 -21.77 10.13
CA ALA A 227 -6.85 -21.70 10.73
C ALA A 227 -6.39 -23.08 11.23
N LYS A 228 -7.30 -23.98 11.56
CA LYS A 228 -6.97 -25.35 11.98
C LYS A 228 -6.47 -26.21 10.82
N GLU A 229 -7.11 -26.08 9.65
CA GLU A 229 -6.79 -26.86 8.45
C GLU A 229 -5.89 -26.10 7.48
N GLN A 230 -5.47 -24.89 7.83
CA GLN A 230 -4.60 -24.00 7.04
C GLN A 230 -5.16 -23.71 5.63
N THR A 231 -6.49 -23.62 5.51
CA THR A 231 -7.14 -23.35 4.23
C THR A 231 -7.53 -21.89 4.09
N GLY A 232 -7.49 -21.35 2.84
CA GLY A 232 -7.91 -19.99 2.52
C GLY A 232 -6.86 -18.91 2.76
N ILE A 233 -5.65 -19.24 3.23
CA ILE A 233 -4.57 -18.28 3.53
C ILE A 233 -4.05 -17.62 2.25
N GLU A 234 -3.93 -18.37 1.14
CA GLU A 234 -3.55 -17.79 -0.17
C GLU A 234 -4.48 -16.66 -0.62
N LYS A 235 -5.81 -16.80 -0.36
CA LYS A 235 -6.77 -15.75 -0.68
C LYS A 235 -6.55 -14.48 0.16
N LEU A 236 -6.08 -14.63 1.40
CA LEU A 236 -5.68 -13.50 2.24
C LEU A 236 -4.47 -12.77 1.63
N HIS A 237 -3.44 -13.51 1.19
CA HIS A 237 -2.27 -12.95 0.52
C HIS A 237 -2.67 -12.16 -0.75
N ASP A 238 -3.52 -12.76 -1.60
CA ASP A 238 -4.01 -12.11 -2.82
C ASP A 238 -4.81 -10.85 -2.52
N SER A 239 -5.62 -10.86 -1.47
CA SER A 239 -6.44 -9.71 -1.08
C SER A 239 -5.57 -8.56 -0.54
N ILE A 240 -4.57 -8.86 0.28
CA ILE A 240 -3.59 -7.87 0.75
C ILE A 240 -2.85 -7.27 -0.45
N ARG A 241 -2.39 -8.12 -1.36
CA ARG A 241 -1.69 -7.67 -2.57
C ARG A 241 -2.56 -6.74 -3.42
N LYS A 242 -3.81 -7.11 -3.69
CA LYS A 242 -4.74 -6.28 -4.47
C LYS A 242 -5.10 -4.96 -3.80
N MET A 243 -5.15 -4.93 -2.48
CA MET A 243 -5.50 -3.74 -1.70
C MET A 243 -4.37 -2.71 -1.67
N PHE A 244 -3.13 -3.16 -1.60
CA PHE A 244 -1.98 -2.30 -1.34
C PHE A 244 -1.03 -2.12 -2.53
N LEU A 245 -1.13 -2.95 -3.56
CA LEU A 245 -0.27 -2.88 -4.73
C LEU A 245 -1.10 -2.57 -5.99
N HIS A 246 -0.79 -1.46 -6.65
CA HIS A 246 -1.54 -0.90 -7.77
C HIS A 246 -1.17 -1.52 -9.13
N GLY A 247 -1.02 -2.85 -9.21
CA GLY A 247 -0.77 -3.54 -10.48
C GLY A 247 -0.11 -4.90 -10.33
N GLU A 248 0.04 -5.61 -11.46
CA GLU A 248 0.99 -6.72 -11.54
C GLU A 248 2.39 -6.13 -11.44
N ILE A 249 3.01 -6.24 -10.27
CA ILE A 249 4.38 -5.81 -10.08
C ILE A 249 5.27 -6.70 -10.97
N ASN A 250 5.62 -6.19 -12.13
CA ASN A 250 6.66 -6.77 -12.98
C ASN A 250 8.02 -6.36 -12.44
N PHE A 251 8.52 -7.16 -11.51
CA PHE A 251 9.75 -6.94 -10.76
C PHE A 251 11.03 -6.85 -11.59
N ASN A 252 10.95 -7.03 -12.89
CA ASN A 252 12.15 -7.07 -13.72
C ASN A 252 12.52 -5.75 -14.39
N ASP A 253 11.59 -4.77 -14.54
CA ASP A 253 11.85 -3.55 -15.31
C ASP A 253 11.25 -2.26 -14.70
N GLU A 254 10.60 -2.30 -13.54
CA GLU A 254 9.97 -1.12 -12.97
C GLU A 254 10.89 -0.36 -12.03
N VAL A 255 10.93 0.97 -12.21
CA VAL A 255 11.67 1.90 -11.34
C VAL A 255 10.77 2.24 -10.15
N PHE A 256 11.13 1.78 -8.96
CA PHE A 256 10.39 2.10 -7.74
C PHE A 256 10.96 3.33 -7.04
N ILE A 257 10.07 4.25 -6.65
CA ILE A 257 10.42 5.41 -5.85
C ILE A 257 10.16 5.09 -4.39
N THR A 258 11.21 5.09 -3.57
CA THR A 258 11.10 4.84 -2.12
C THR A 258 11.30 6.09 -1.28
N ASN A 259 11.62 7.25 -1.92
CA ASN A 259 11.93 8.49 -1.24
C ASN A 259 10.76 9.47 -1.35
N ILE A 260 10.21 9.86 -0.21
CA ILE A 260 9.08 10.81 -0.08
C ILE A 260 9.37 12.16 -0.76
N ARG A 261 10.64 12.62 -0.74
CA ARG A 261 11.02 13.88 -1.39
C ARG A 261 10.91 13.78 -2.91
N HIS A 262 11.31 12.64 -3.49
CA HIS A 262 11.16 12.40 -4.92
C HIS A 262 9.69 12.35 -5.33
N LYS A 263 8.85 11.69 -4.52
CA LYS A 263 7.40 11.66 -4.75
C LYS A 263 6.80 13.07 -4.72
N ALA A 264 7.15 13.89 -3.72
CA ALA A 264 6.64 15.26 -3.61
C ALA A 264 7.05 16.12 -4.82
N ALA A 265 8.33 16.09 -5.22
CA ALA A 265 8.81 16.83 -6.37
C ALA A 265 8.16 16.38 -7.69
N LEU A 266 7.95 15.08 -7.88
CA LEU A 266 7.25 14.56 -9.06
C LEU A 266 5.76 14.92 -9.07
N SER A 267 5.10 14.94 -7.91
CA SER A 267 3.71 15.38 -7.80
C SER A 267 3.56 16.86 -8.17
N GLU A 268 4.49 17.70 -7.74
CA GLU A 268 4.52 19.12 -8.09
C GLU A 268 4.76 19.30 -9.60
N ALA A 269 5.72 18.56 -10.18
CA ALA A 269 5.97 18.58 -11.62
C ALA A 269 4.75 18.10 -12.41
N TYR A 270 4.07 17.04 -11.96
CA TYR A 270 2.85 16.55 -12.59
C TYR A 270 1.75 17.61 -12.64
N ASN A 271 1.51 18.28 -11.50
CA ASN A 271 0.52 19.35 -11.41
C ASN A 271 0.89 20.54 -12.30
N SER A 272 2.17 20.90 -12.39
CA SER A 272 2.64 21.98 -13.25
C SER A 272 2.39 21.67 -14.72
N ILE A 273 2.64 20.44 -15.16
CA ILE A 273 2.34 19.98 -16.52
C ILE A 273 0.84 20.04 -16.81
N GLU A 274 -0.01 19.67 -15.85
CA GLU A 274 -1.46 19.77 -16.01
C GLU A 274 -1.90 21.23 -16.19
N LEU A 275 -1.27 22.18 -15.50
CA LEU A 275 -1.56 23.60 -15.66
C LEU A 275 -1.18 24.08 -17.07
N VAL A 276 0.01 23.71 -17.55
CA VAL A 276 0.45 24.07 -18.92
C VAL A 276 -0.51 23.48 -19.96
N MET A 277 -0.91 22.21 -19.84
CA MET A 277 -1.86 21.59 -20.77
C MET A 277 -3.21 22.33 -20.80
N ARG A 278 -3.72 22.73 -19.62
CA ARG A 278 -4.96 23.54 -19.54
C ARG A 278 -4.78 24.92 -20.21
N SER A 279 -3.64 25.59 -20.01
CA SER A 279 -3.35 26.86 -20.65
C SER A 279 -3.35 26.74 -22.18
N ILE A 280 -2.80 25.66 -22.72
CA ILE A 280 -2.84 25.37 -24.17
C ILE A 280 -4.28 25.13 -24.63
N ASP A 281 -5.09 24.36 -23.88
CA ASP A 281 -6.48 24.09 -24.23
C ASP A 281 -7.35 25.36 -24.17
N ASP A 282 -7.04 26.28 -23.25
CA ASP A 282 -7.69 27.62 -23.12
C ASP A 282 -7.20 28.60 -24.17
N GLY A 283 -6.27 28.22 -25.05
CA GLY A 283 -5.76 29.05 -26.14
C GLY A 283 -4.87 30.19 -25.68
N MET A 284 -4.20 30.03 -24.53
CA MET A 284 -3.17 31.01 -24.11
C MET A 284 -1.96 30.93 -25.05
N PRO A 285 -1.26 32.06 -25.30
CA PRO A 285 -0.03 32.02 -26.07
C PRO A 285 1.06 31.16 -25.40
N GLU A 286 1.97 30.70 -26.20
CA GLU A 286 3.05 29.77 -25.77
C GLU A 286 4.19 30.46 -24.98
N ASP A 287 4.17 31.79 -24.89
CA ASP A 287 5.17 32.62 -24.17
C ASP A 287 4.96 32.74 -22.65
#